data_a097e446f7ac7d634eaf852e4114011f
#
_entry.id   a097e446f7ac7d634eaf852e4114011f
#
_cell.length_a   1.000
_cell.length_b   1.000
_cell.length_c   1.000
_cell.angle_alpha   90.00
_cell.angle_beta   90.00
_cell.angle_gamma   90.00
#
_symmetry.space_group_name_H-M   'P 1'
#
loop_
_entity.id
_entity.type
_entity.pdbx_description
1 polymer ?
#
loop_
_entity_poly.entity_id
_entity_poly.type
_entity_poly.pdbx_seq_one_letter_code
_entity_poly.pdbx_strand_id
1 'polypeptide(L)'
;RVRSSAASDVYKRQIQSLSVQMQSRIGDRLKQQMSKTLSSLTNGRYLQVNMDENLRIGLHTADEYVPLEQVSRGTIEQAYFALRMAAMDVLCGEEEMPVILDESFAFYDENRLKETLKWLAENRTQVLLFTCQKREEEALSEMGIPYRKIVL
;
A
#
# COMPACT_ATOMS: atom_id res chain seq x y z
N ARG A 1 49.16 -15.00 -12.78
CA ARG A 1 48.25 -14.74 -11.64
C ARG A 1 47.33 -13.50 -11.77
N VAL A 2 47.23 -12.85 -12.93
CA VAL A 2 46.40 -11.63 -13.17
C VAL A 2 45.01 -11.95 -13.74
N ARG A 3 44.76 -13.17 -14.24
CA ARG A 3 43.46 -13.54 -14.86
C ARG A 3 42.29 -13.78 -13.89
N SER A 4 42.55 -13.99 -12.61
CA SER A 4 41.50 -14.24 -11.60
C SER A 4 40.81 -12.95 -11.13
N SER A 5 41.48 -11.81 -11.15
CA SER A 5 40.92 -10.52 -10.71
C SER A 5 39.92 -9.95 -11.70
N ALA A 6 40.21 -9.97 -13.01
CA ALA A 6 39.29 -9.44 -14.02
C ALA A 6 37.98 -10.20 -14.12
N ALA A 7 37.98 -11.54 -13.98
CA ALA A 7 36.78 -12.35 -13.95
C ALA A 7 35.92 -12.04 -12.69
N SER A 8 36.56 -11.88 -11.54
CA SER A 8 35.89 -11.50 -10.28
C SER A 8 35.25 -10.11 -10.39
N ASP A 9 35.90 -9.16 -11.04
CA ASP A 9 35.37 -7.81 -11.22
C ASP A 9 34.20 -7.77 -12.21
N VAL A 10 34.22 -8.60 -13.24
CA VAL A 10 33.07 -8.76 -14.16
C VAL A 10 31.88 -9.36 -13.42
N TYR A 11 32.08 -10.39 -12.61
CA TYR A 11 31.01 -10.99 -11.80
C TYR A 11 30.41 -10.00 -10.80
N LYS A 12 31.23 -9.22 -10.10
CA LYS A 12 30.76 -8.18 -9.17
C LYS A 12 29.89 -7.15 -9.88
N ARG A 13 30.32 -6.66 -11.05
CA ARG A 13 29.54 -5.70 -11.85
C ARG A 13 28.22 -6.29 -12.32
N GLN A 14 28.20 -7.55 -12.75
CA GLN A 14 26.98 -8.23 -13.16
C GLN A 14 26.00 -8.38 -11.98
N ILE A 15 26.47 -8.80 -10.81
CA ILE A 15 25.64 -8.92 -9.59
C ILE A 15 25.10 -7.53 -9.18
N GLN A 16 25.93 -6.49 -9.18
CA GLN A 16 25.48 -5.13 -8.88
C GLN A 16 24.44 -4.63 -9.88
N SER A 17 24.65 -4.83 -11.17
CA SER A 17 23.69 -4.47 -12.24
C SER A 17 22.36 -5.19 -12.08
N LEU A 18 22.39 -6.50 -11.80
CA LEU A 18 21.18 -7.29 -11.55
C LEU A 18 20.44 -6.82 -10.29
N SER A 19 21.17 -6.51 -9.21
CA SER A 19 20.59 -5.98 -7.98
C SER A 19 19.86 -4.66 -8.21
N VAL A 20 20.48 -3.72 -8.92
CA VAL A 20 19.87 -2.42 -9.27
C VAL A 20 18.63 -2.62 -10.14
N GLN A 21 18.68 -3.51 -11.13
CA GLN A 21 17.53 -3.80 -11.98
C GLN A 21 16.38 -4.44 -11.19
N MET A 22 16.68 -5.35 -10.27
CA MET A 22 15.65 -5.96 -9.41
C MET A 22 15.01 -4.93 -8.48
N GLN A 23 15.81 -4.05 -7.85
CA GLN A 23 15.30 -2.99 -7.00
C GLN A 23 14.41 -2.01 -7.77
N SER A 24 14.79 -1.63 -8.99
CA SER A 24 13.98 -0.76 -9.86
C SER A 24 12.64 -1.43 -10.19
N ARG A 25 12.64 -2.69 -10.61
CA ARG A 25 11.40 -3.43 -10.95
C ARG A 25 10.45 -3.57 -9.77
N ILE A 26 10.98 -3.85 -8.57
CA ILE A 26 10.17 -3.93 -7.34
C ILE A 26 9.58 -2.55 -7.02
N GLY A 27 10.39 -1.51 -7.11
CA GLY A 27 9.95 -0.13 -6.89
C GLY A 27 8.83 0.30 -7.83
N ASP A 28 8.96 0.00 -9.12
CA ASP A 28 7.94 0.34 -10.12
C ASP A 28 6.62 -0.43 -9.90
N ARG A 29 6.70 -1.72 -9.58
CA ARG A 29 5.52 -2.52 -9.20
C ARG A 29 4.85 -1.98 -7.95
N LEU A 30 5.64 -1.63 -6.93
CA LEU A 30 5.14 -1.05 -5.68
C LEU A 30 4.40 0.26 -5.93
N LYS A 31 5.00 1.19 -6.70
CA LYS A 31 4.35 2.47 -7.09
C LYS A 31 3.05 2.24 -7.86
N GLN A 32 3.04 1.31 -8.80
CA GLN A 32 1.86 0.99 -9.59
C GLN A 32 0.73 0.43 -8.74
N GLN A 33 1.00 -0.54 -7.87
CA GLN A 33 -0.01 -1.13 -7.00
C GLN A 33 -0.50 -0.12 -5.96
N MET A 34 0.41 0.67 -5.37
CA MET A 34 0.05 1.74 -4.46
C MET A 34 -0.86 2.78 -5.12
N SER A 35 -0.55 3.21 -6.35
CA SER A 35 -1.36 4.15 -7.11
C SER A 35 -2.76 3.61 -7.36
N LYS A 36 -2.87 2.35 -7.79
CA LYS A 36 -4.15 1.69 -8.02
C LYS A 36 -5.01 1.63 -6.75
N THR A 37 -4.42 1.19 -5.64
CA THR A 37 -5.12 1.10 -4.36
C THR A 37 -5.54 2.47 -3.86
N LEU A 38 -4.63 3.46 -3.84
CA LEU A 38 -4.94 4.80 -3.36
C LEU A 38 -6.01 5.49 -4.23
N SER A 39 -5.96 5.34 -5.54
CA SER A 39 -6.98 5.86 -6.45
C SER A 39 -8.36 5.29 -6.12
N SER A 40 -8.46 3.98 -5.86
CA SER A 40 -9.70 3.34 -5.44
C SER A 40 -10.19 3.87 -4.08
N LEU A 41 -9.31 3.99 -3.08
CA LEU A 41 -9.66 4.47 -1.73
C LEU A 41 -10.07 5.94 -1.70
N THR A 42 -9.70 6.72 -2.71
CA THR A 42 -9.95 8.17 -2.77
C THR A 42 -10.90 8.56 -3.90
N ASN A 43 -11.64 7.58 -4.44
CA ASN A 43 -12.60 7.77 -5.55
C ASN A 43 -11.99 8.55 -6.73
N GLY A 44 -10.74 8.20 -7.10
CA GLY A 44 -10.03 8.82 -8.21
C GLY A 44 -9.43 10.20 -7.92
N ARG A 45 -9.46 10.69 -6.68
CA ARG A 45 -8.86 11.99 -6.34
C ARG A 45 -7.35 12.00 -6.53
N TYR A 46 -6.66 10.93 -6.12
CA TYR A 46 -5.22 10.76 -6.32
C TYR A 46 -5.00 9.62 -7.31
N LEU A 47 -4.50 9.97 -8.50
CA LEU A 47 -4.40 9.04 -9.63
C LEU A 47 -3.08 8.27 -9.64
N GLN A 48 -2.02 8.90 -9.16
CA GLN A 48 -0.68 8.34 -9.21
C GLN A 48 0.12 8.69 -7.97
N VAL A 49 0.96 7.75 -7.55
CA VAL A 49 1.93 7.94 -6.48
C VAL A 49 3.33 7.98 -7.08
N ASN A 50 4.08 9.00 -6.72
CA ASN A 50 5.52 9.07 -6.95
C ASN A 50 6.26 8.75 -5.65
N MET A 51 7.38 8.05 -5.79
CA MET A 51 8.29 7.76 -4.69
C MET A 51 9.71 8.00 -5.20
N ASP A 52 10.44 8.88 -4.54
CA ASP A 52 11.84 9.17 -4.88
C ASP A 52 12.81 8.12 -4.29
N GLU A 53 14.11 8.28 -4.56
CA GLU A 53 15.16 7.39 -4.06
C GLU A 53 15.29 7.42 -2.53
N ASN A 54 14.79 8.46 -1.87
CA ASN A 54 14.75 8.62 -0.42
C ASN A 54 13.43 8.17 0.19
N LEU A 55 12.58 7.47 -0.58
CA LEU A 55 11.26 7.00 -0.17
C LEU A 55 10.27 8.13 0.19
N ARG A 56 10.51 9.36 -0.30
CA ARG A 56 9.55 10.44 -0.16
C ARG A 56 8.39 10.23 -1.12
N ILE A 57 7.20 10.29 -0.57
CA ILE A 57 5.96 10.03 -1.32
C ILE A 57 5.36 11.36 -1.76
N GLY A 58 4.95 11.41 -3.00
CA GLY A 58 4.14 12.50 -3.55
C GLY A 58 2.96 11.94 -4.32
N LEU A 59 1.87 12.67 -4.30
CA LEU A 59 0.59 12.28 -4.86
C LEU A 59 0.27 13.17 -6.06
N HIS A 60 -0.25 12.57 -7.14
CA HIS A 60 -0.74 13.30 -8.30
C HIS A 60 -2.26 13.28 -8.31
N THR A 61 -2.86 14.46 -8.36
CA THR A 61 -4.24 14.66 -8.77
C THR A 61 -4.32 14.78 -10.29
N ALA A 62 -5.48 15.12 -10.85
CA ALA A 62 -5.59 15.41 -12.28
C ALA A 62 -4.78 16.66 -12.69
N ASP A 63 -4.64 17.62 -11.79
CA ASP A 63 -4.13 18.95 -12.10
C ASP A 63 -2.75 19.25 -11.52
N GLU A 64 -2.36 18.60 -10.40
CA GLU A 64 -1.17 18.98 -9.67
C GLU A 64 -0.47 17.82 -8.96
N TYR A 65 0.80 18.04 -8.62
CA TYR A 65 1.59 17.20 -7.73
C TYR A 65 1.54 17.76 -6.31
N VAL A 66 1.21 16.92 -5.34
CA VAL A 66 1.10 17.31 -3.92
C VAL A 66 2.04 16.42 -3.09
N PRO A 67 3.05 17.00 -2.42
CA PRO A 67 3.85 16.26 -1.45
C PRO A 67 2.98 15.68 -0.35
N LEU A 68 3.32 14.48 0.16
CA LEU A 68 2.51 13.79 1.18
C LEU A 68 2.38 14.61 2.47
N GLU A 69 3.38 15.44 2.79
CA GLU A 69 3.39 16.30 3.97
C GLU A 69 2.35 17.45 3.91
N GLN A 70 1.82 17.75 2.71
CA GLN A 70 0.87 18.82 2.49
C GLN A 70 -0.59 18.37 2.44
N VAL A 71 -0.85 17.06 2.54
CA VAL A 71 -2.21 16.54 2.56
C VAL A 71 -2.73 16.32 4.00
N SER A 72 -4.03 16.08 4.13
CA SER A 72 -4.65 15.83 5.44
C SER A 72 -4.13 14.55 6.09
N ARG A 73 -4.18 14.48 7.42
CA ARG A 73 -3.78 13.27 8.17
C ARG A 73 -4.48 12.02 7.68
N GLY A 74 -5.78 12.07 7.44
CA GLY A 74 -6.53 10.93 6.90
C GLY A 74 -6.05 10.49 5.51
N THR A 75 -5.60 11.42 4.66
CA THR A 75 -5.00 11.09 3.36
C THR A 75 -3.62 10.44 3.53
N ILE A 76 -2.82 10.94 4.47
CA ILE A 76 -1.52 10.32 4.81
C ILE A 76 -1.73 8.86 5.22
N GLU A 77 -2.69 8.60 6.12
CA GLU A 77 -2.99 7.24 6.58
C GLU A 77 -3.51 6.34 5.44
N GLN A 78 -4.33 6.87 4.52
CA GLN A 78 -4.74 6.14 3.32
C GLN A 78 -3.55 5.81 2.40
N ALA A 79 -2.60 6.73 2.24
CA ALA A 79 -1.40 6.49 1.44
C ALA A 79 -0.52 5.40 2.07
N TYR A 80 -0.32 5.42 3.40
CA TYR A 80 0.41 4.35 4.09
C TYR A 80 -0.34 3.01 4.07
N PHE A 81 -1.67 3.03 4.16
CA PHE A 81 -2.47 1.83 3.99
C PHE A 81 -2.27 1.26 2.58
N ALA A 82 -2.36 2.08 1.54
CA ALA A 82 -2.13 1.68 0.16
C ALA A 82 -0.71 1.12 -0.05
N LEU A 83 0.31 1.72 0.58
CA LEU A 83 1.68 1.23 0.54
C LEU A 83 1.79 -0.17 1.17
N ARG A 84 1.17 -0.39 2.34
CA ARG A 84 1.18 -1.71 2.98
C ARG A 84 0.51 -2.78 2.13
N MET A 85 -0.63 -2.48 1.53
CA MET A 85 -1.34 -3.40 0.62
C MET A 85 -0.51 -3.70 -0.62
N ALA A 86 0.10 -2.67 -1.23
CA ALA A 86 0.98 -2.82 -2.38
C ALA A 86 2.23 -3.66 -2.05
N ALA A 87 2.82 -3.47 -0.87
CA ALA A 87 3.96 -4.26 -0.41
C ALA A 87 3.60 -5.74 -0.25
N MET A 88 2.43 -6.05 0.34
CA MET A 88 1.93 -7.42 0.43
C MET A 88 1.80 -8.04 -0.97
N ASP A 89 1.15 -7.36 -1.91
CA ASP A 89 0.91 -7.87 -3.27
C ASP A 89 2.24 -8.09 -4.03
N VAL A 90 3.23 -7.23 -3.82
CA VAL A 90 4.53 -7.36 -4.49
C VAL A 90 5.41 -8.44 -3.88
N LEU A 91 5.39 -8.59 -2.55
CA LEU A 91 6.26 -9.51 -1.82
C LEU A 91 5.69 -10.93 -1.75
N CYS A 92 4.37 -11.07 -1.59
CA CYS A 92 3.72 -12.38 -1.46
C CYS A 92 3.30 -12.97 -2.81
N GLY A 93 3.28 -12.17 -3.88
CA GLY A 93 2.93 -12.65 -5.22
C GLY A 93 1.49 -13.15 -5.29
N GLU A 94 1.32 -14.42 -5.63
CA GLU A 94 0.02 -15.08 -5.74
C GLU A 94 -0.51 -15.66 -4.41
N GLU A 95 0.30 -15.62 -3.36
CA GLU A 95 -0.12 -16.10 -2.05
C GLU A 95 -1.05 -15.10 -1.36
N GLU A 96 -2.25 -15.56 -0.99
CA GLU A 96 -3.22 -14.76 -0.27
C GLU A 96 -2.86 -14.70 1.22
N MET A 97 -2.38 -13.55 1.66
CA MET A 97 -2.03 -13.30 3.04
C MET A 97 -3.20 -12.66 3.81
N PRO A 98 -3.48 -13.07 5.04
CA PRO A 98 -4.46 -12.40 5.88
C PRO A 98 -4.00 -10.97 6.21
N VAL A 99 -4.93 -10.02 6.14
CA VAL A 99 -4.70 -8.63 6.54
C VAL A 99 -5.07 -8.48 8.01
N ILE A 100 -4.12 -8.08 8.83
CA ILE A 100 -4.33 -7.81 10.26
C ILE A 100 -4.26 -6.30 10.48
N LEU A 101 -5.35 -5.74 11.01
CA LEU A 101 -5.52 -4.32 11.28
C LEU A 101 -5.84 -4.13 12.77
N ASP A 102 -5.06 -3.32 13.45
CA ASP A 102 -5.25 -2.98 14.86
C ASP A 102 -5.40 -1.46 15.00
N GLU A 103 -6.58 -1.01 15.42
CA GLU A 103 -6.97 0.41 15.54
C GLU A 103 -6.58 1.27 14.32
N SER A 104 -6.57 0.67 13.13
CA SER A 104 -5.92 1.25 11.94
C SER A 104 -6.66 2.43 11.33
N PHE A 105 -7.91 2.72 11.75
CA PHE A 105 -8.74 3.74 11.16
C PHE A 105 -9.00 4.95 12.05
N ALA A 106 -8.22 5.14 13.10
CA ALA A 106 -8.43 6.20 14.09
C ALA A 106 -8.49 7.62 13.51
N PHE A 107 -7.80 7.88 12.39
CA PHE A 107 -7.76 9.19 11.73
C PHE A 107 -8.66 9.29 10.50
N TYR A 108 -9.50 8.28 10.25
CA TYR A 108 -10.43 8.28 9.13
C TYR A 108 -11.74 8.98 9.51
N ASP A 109 -12.25 9.80 8.61
CA ASP A 109 -13.65 10.20 8.62
C ASP A 109 -14.54 9.04 8.16
N GLU A 110 -15.84 9.21 8.27
CA GLU A 110 -16.81 8.17 7.94
C GLU A 110 -16.75 7.71 6.48
N ASN A 111 -16.55 8.64 5.54
CA ASN A 111 -16.45 8.31 4.11
C ASN A 111 -15.21 7.49 3.82
N ARG A 112 -14.04 7.92 4.34
CA ARG A 112 -12.78 7.17 4.18
C ARG A 112 -12.88 5.77 4.79
N LEU A 113 -13.50 5.65 5.96
CA LEU A 113 -13.71 4.38 6.62
C LEU A 113 -14.54 3.45 5.73
N LYS A 114 -15.70 3.89 5.25
CA LYS A 114 -16.58 3.09 4.40
C LYS A 114 -15.89 2.66 3.10
N GLU A 115 -15.21 3.58 2.41
CA GLU A 115 -14.48 3.25 1.18
C GLU A 115 -13.37 2.22 1.43
N THR A 116 -12.65 2.33 2.53
CA THR A 116 -11.57 1.39 2.86
C THR A 116 -12.11 0.01 3.27
N LEU A 117 -13.16 -0.05 4.08
CA LEU A 117 -13.80 -1.32 4.45
C LEU A 117 -14.41 -2.02 3.23
N LYS A 118 -15.05 -1.28 2.33
CA LYS A 118 -15.55 -1.79 1.05
C LYS A 118 -14.42 -2.34 0.20
N TRP A 119 -13.35 -1.58 0.03
CA TRP A 119 -12.18 -2.01 -0.73
C TRP A 119 -11.57 -3.31 -0.15
N LEU A 120 -11.46 -3.41 1.18
CA LEU A 120 -10.98 -4.62 1.86
C LEU A 120 -11.88 -5.82 1.57
N ALA A 121 -13.19 -5.66 1.66
CA ALA A 121 -14.14 -6.72 1.39
C ALA A 121 -14.11 -7.22 -0.07
N GLU A 122 -13.82 -6.32 -1.01
CA GLU A 122 -13.75 -6.64 -2.44
C GLU A 122 -12.39 -7.21 -2.89
N ASN A 123 -11.31 -6.89 -2.17
CA ASN A 123 -9.95 -7.18 -2.63
C ASN A 123 -9.14 -8.09 -1.70
N ARG A 124 -9.70 -8.53 -0.57
CA ARG A 124 -9.01 -9.41 0.39
C ARG A 124 -9.92 -10.55 0.84
N THR A 125 -9.38 -11.76 0.85
CA THR A 125 -10.12 -12.98 1.25
C THR A 125 -10.26 -13.09 2.75
N GLN A 126 -9.29 -12.62 3.52
CA GLN A 126 -9.30 -12.67 4.98
C GLN A 126 -8.79 -11.37 5.59
N VAL A 127 -9.65 -10.74 6.39
CA VAL A 127 -9.32 -9.53 7.15
C VAL A 127 -9.65 -9.75 8.62
N LEU A 128 -8.69 -9.46 9.48
CA LEU A 128 -8.83 -9.47 10.94
C LEU A 128 -8.72 -8.01 11.40
N LEU A 129 -9.83 -7.44 11.83
CA LEU A 129 -9.90 -6.07 12.32
C LEU A 129 -10.10 -6.06 13.84
N PHE A 130 -9.10 -5.57 14.56
CA PHE A 130 -9.16 -5.33 15.99
C PHE A 130 -9.47 -3.86 16.24
N THR A 131 -10.56 -3.60 16.96
CA THR A 131 -10.99 -2.23 17.29
C THR A 131 -11.78 -2.18 18.57
N CYS A 132 -11.63 -1.10 19.33
CA CYS A 132 -12.51 -0.78 20.45
C CYS A 132 -13.67 0.16 20.05
N GLN A 133 -13.72 0.60 18.77
CA GLN A 133 -14.70 1.55 18.29
C GLN A 133 -15.90 0.84 17.64
N LYS A 134 -17.10 1.39 17.84
CA LYS A 134 -18.33 0.84 17.27
C LYS A 134 -18.54 1.22 15.81
N ARG A 135 -17.91 2.31 15.36
CA ARG A 135 -18.16 2.87 14.03
C ARG A 135 -17.77 1.94 12.88
N GLU A 136 -16.74 1.09 13.07
CA GLU A 136 -16.34 0.09 12.08
C GLU A 136 -17.44 -0.97 11.92
N GLU A 137 -18.02 -1.45 13.02
CA GLU A 137 -19.15 -2.38 13.04
C GLU A 137 -20.41 -1.76 12.42
N GLU A 138 -20.71 -0.51 12.76
CA GLU A 138 -21.84 0.25 12.21
C GLU A 138 -21.68 0.42 10.70
N ALA A 139 -20.50 0.83 10.22
CA ALA A 139 -20.22 0.99 8.81
C ALA A 139 -20.34 -0.32 8.01
N LEU A 140 -19.81 -1.44 8.53
CA LEU A 140 -19.96 -2.76 7.89
C LEU A 140 -21.42 -3.18 7.79
N SER A 141 -22.20 -2.95 8.87
CA SER A 141 -23.61 -3.29 8.93
C SER A 141 -24.45 -2.45 7.95
N GLU A 142 -24.21 -1.14 7.89
CA GLU A 142 -24.88 -0.23 6.96
C GLU A 142 -24.63 -0.58 5.50
N MET A 143 -23.40 -0.99 5.18
CA MET A 143 -23.03 -1.41 3.82
C MET A 143 -23.43 -2.83 3.47
N GLY A 144 -23.97 -3.60 4.44
CA GLY A 144 -24.31 -5.01 4.25
C GLY A 144 -23.11 -5.93 4.01
N ILE A 145 -21.92 -5.53 4.46
CA ILE A 145 -20.70 -6.33 4.34
C ILE A 145 -20.71 -7.40 5.44
N PRO A 146 -20.65 -8.70 5.10
CA PRO A 146 -20.70 -9.76 6.08
C PRO A 146 -19.43 -9.79 6.94
N TYR A 147 -19.59 -9.96 8.24
CA TYR A 147 -18.48 -10.11 9.18
C TYR A 147 -18.84 -11.03 10.34
N ARG A 148 -17.83 -11.55 11.03
CA ARG A 148 -17.97 -12.30 12.26
C ARG A 148 -17.40 -11.49 13.42
N LYS A 149 -18.24 -11.14 14.37
CA LYS A 149 -17.82 -10.46 15.60
C LYS A 149 -17.32 -11.46 16.65
N ILE A 150 -16.18 -11.15 17.23
CA ILE A 150 -15.61 -11.85 18.39
C ILE A 150 -15.33 -10.79 19.44
N VAL A 151 -15.82 -11.00 20.66
CA VAL A 151 -15.55 -10.13 21.81
C VAL A 151 -14.48 -10.80 22.64
N LEU A 152 -13.39 -10.08 22.88
CA LEU A 152 -12.26 -10.54 23.68
C LEU A 152 -12.41 -10.13 25.13
#